data_7cf4d0a104f3798ba3b84d120900accf
#
_entry.id   7cf4d0a104f3798ba3b84d120900accf
#
_cell.length_a   1.000
_cell.length_b   1.000
_cell.length_c   1.000
_cell.angle_alpha   90.00
_cell.angle_beta   90.00
_cell.angle_gamma   90.00
#
_symmetry.space_group_name_H-M   'P 1'
#
loop_
_entity.id
_entity.type
_entity.pdbx_description
1 polymer ?
#
loop_
_entity_poly.entity_id
_entity_poly.type
_entity_poly.pdbx_seq_one_letter_code
_entity_poly.pdbx_strand_id
1 'polypeptide(L)'
;MHPDGTVATPDDTPQIVVVGSLKLDVTARATRMPDDGETVLGDDFTMLPGGKGGNQAVAAARQEVPTAIIGCIGSDSAADILYDAVRLEGCDTRFLTVVDGPSGIAHIEVDHNGDNRIIVVPLANEALTPAIVECYADDIASATVLLCQLEVPLDTVRHALELANMHGVLAILNPAPARPLDDEILSLVDLLIPNETEAALLTGIDTSTRDGALAAAWALLARTKGDVCITRGSAGSLLVSTGSDEVLETEVFPVDAIDATGAGDAFCGGLASAIARGLPRSEAYRYASACGALATTTHGAFPSLPRRRQVEALLGGAMVADAPDITVR
;
A
#
# COMPACT_ATOMS: atom_id res chain seq x y z
N MET A 1 12.81 13.40 -20.94
CA MET A 1 14.08 14.12 -20.64
C MET A 1 14.01 14.57 -19.20
N HIS A 2 14.96 14.13 -18.38
CA HIS A 2 15.06 14.58 -16.98
C HIS A 2 15.18 16.11 -16.90
N PRO A 3 14.70 16.74 -15.81
CA PRO A 3 14.93 18.16 -15.57
C PRO A 3 16.42 18.52 -15.51
N ASP A 4 17.30 17.54 -15.24
CA ASP A 4 18.76 17.66 -15.22
C ASP A 4 19.44 17.31 -16.56
N GLY A 5 18.67 16.97 -17.59
CA GLY A 5 19.19 16.67 -18.95
C GLY A 5 19.79 15.27 -19.11
N THR A 6 19.65 14.37 -18.11
CA THR A 6 20.11 12.98 -18.25
C THR A 6 19.12 12.16 -19.09
N VAL A 7 19.65 11.26 -19.93
CA VAL A 7 18.84 10.28 -20.67
C VAL A 7 18.71 9.04 -19.79
N ALA A 8 17.47 8.59 -19.53
CA ALA A 8 17.22 7.35 -18.80
C ALA A 8 17.97 6.18 -19.46
N THR A 9 18.65 5.38 -18.65
CA THR A 9 19.29 4.14 -19.12
C THR A 9 18.27 2.99 -19.09
N PRO A 10 18.46 1.88 -19.81
CA PRO A 10 17.56 0.73 -19.74
C PRO A 10 17.38 0.17 -18.33
N ASP A 11 18.31 0.41 -17.40
CA ASP A 11 18.23 0.03 -16.00
C ASP A 11 17.32 0.97 -15.16
N ASP A 12 16.89 2.12 -15.71
CA ASP A 12 16.05 3.12 -15.03
C ASP A 12 14.54 2.89 -15.24
N THR A 13 14.14 1.84 -15.95
CA THR A 13 12.72 1.53 -16.20
C THR A 13 12.10 0.90 -14.97
N PRO A 14 11.00 1.45 -14.42
CA PRO A 14 10.34 0.87 -13.25
C PRO A 14 9.73 -0.49 -13.60
N GLN A 15 9.95 -1.49 -12.75
CA GLN A 15 9.27 -2.78 -12.83
C GLN A 15 7.92 -2.75 -12.12
N ILE A 16 7.79 -1.87 -11.13
CA ILE A 16 6.55 -1.65 -10.41
C ILE A 16 6.19 -0.17 -10.51
N VAL A 17 4.98 0.11 -10.97
CA VAL A 17 4.40 1.45 -10.94
C VAL A 17 3.26 1.45 -9.92
N VAL A 18 3.35 2.34 -8.93
CA VAL A 18 2.29 2.57 -7.97
C VAL A 18 1.56 3.85 -8.33
N VAL A 19 0.23 3.78 -8.52
CA VAL A 19 -0.62 4.96 -8.68
C VAL A 19 -1.40 5.14 -7.39
N GLY A 20 -1.09 6.19 -6.63
CA GLY A 20 -1.68 6.31 -5.29
C GLY A 20 -1.32 7.58 -4.53
N SER A 21 -1.75 7.59 -3.29
CA SER A 21 -1.67 8.74 -2.37
C SER A 21 -0.33 8.88 -1.66
N LEU A 22 -0.02 10.13 -1.33
CA LEU A 22 0.99 10.49 -0.31
C LEU A 22 0.34 11.41 0.71
N LYS A 23 0.57 11.16 2.00
CA LYS A 23 0.02 11.95 3.11
C LYS A 23 1.07 12.13 4.19
N LEU A 24 0.98 13.24 4.93
CA LEU A 24 1.68 13.38 6.19
C LEU A 24 0.77 12.91 7.33
N ASP A 25 1.18 11.88 8.04
CA ASP A 25 0.48 11.38 9.22
C ASP A 25 0.93 12.20 10.43
N VAL A 26 0.02 13.01 10.97
CA VAL A 26 0.23 13.91 12.11
C VAL A 26 -0.45 13.30 13.30
N THR A 27 0.33 12.78 14.24
CA THR A 27 -0.16 12.09 15.43
C THR A 27 0.07 12.90 16.68
N ALA A 28 -1.00 13.19 17.41
CA ALA A 28 -0.97 13.73 18.76
C ALA A 28 -1.33 12.63 19.76
N ARG A 29 -0.55 12.50 20.83
CA ARG A 29 -0.83 11.55 21.92
C ARG A 29 -1.23 12.32 23.17
N ALA A 30 -2.23 11.82 23.87
CA ALA A 30 -2.70 12.37 25.13
C ALA A 30 -3.12 11.24 26.08
N THR A 31 -3.20 11.53 27.38
CA THR A 31 -3.68 10.58 28.39
C THR A 31 -5.11 10.12 28.10
N ARG A 32 -5.95 10.99 27.51
CA ARG A 32 -7.31 10.69 27.06
C ARG A 32 -7.73 11.59 25.91
N MET A 33 -8.73 11.16 25.18
CA MET A 33 -9.36 12.01 24.17
C MET A 33 -10.12 13.20 24.82
N PRO A 34 -10.13 14.38 24.16
CA PRO A 34 -10.97 15.49 24.59
C PRO A 34 -12.46 15.20 24.40
N ASP A 35 -13.29 15.67 25.32
CA ASP A 35 -14.74 15.77 25.14
C ASP A 35 -15.12 16.97 24.26
N ASP A 36 -16.39 17.03 23.81
CA ASP A 36 -16.87 18.14 22.99
C ASP A 36 -16.63 19.51 23.66
N GLY A 37 -15.87 20.37 22.99
CA GLY A 37 -15.52 21.72 23.48
C GLY A 37 -14.39 21.74 24.50
N GLU A 38 -13.76 20.61 24.80
CA GLU A 38 -12.65 20.52 25.75
C GLU A 38 -11.30 20.71 25.07
N THR A 39 -10.33 21.22 25.84
CA THR A 39 -8.92 21.23 25.47
C THR A 39 -8.14 20.35 26.44
N VAL A 40 -7.42 19.37 25.95
CA VAL A 40 -6.48 18.54 26.72
C VAL A 40 -5.04 18.85 26.33
N LEU A 41 -4.12 18.69 27.28
CA LEU A 41 -2.69 18.75 26.98
C LEU A 41 -2.22 17.42 26.47
N GLY A 42 -1.53 17.40 25.33
CA GLY A 42 -0.89 16.22 24.77
C GLY A 42 0.45 15.93 25.44
N ASP A 43 0.88 14.69 25.34
CA ASP A 43 2.12 14.18 25.91
C ASP A 43 3.22 14.02 24.83
N ASP A 44 2.84 13.79 23.57
CA ASP A 44 3.76 13.57 22.46
C ASP A 44 3.13 14.01 21.13
N PHE A 45 3.99 14.28 20.15
CA PHE A 45 3.59 14.69 18.81
C PHE A 45 4.59 14.16 17.78
N THR A 46 4.07 13.50 16.74
CA THR A 46 4.91 12.99 15.64
C THR A 46 4.32 13.37 14.29
N MET A 47 5.20 13.56 13.31
CA MET A 47 4.85 13.69 11.90
C MET A 47 5.63 12.65 11.12
N LEU A 48 4.94 11.74 10.44
CA LEU A 48 5.55 10.67 9.65
C LEU A 48 4.99 10.69 8.24
N PRO A 49 5.82 10.39 7.23
CA PRO A 49 5.30 10.14 5.90
C PRO A 49 4.38 8.92 5.91
N GLY A 50 3.36 8.96 5.08
CA GLY A 50 2.34 7.94 4.97
C GLY A 50 1.57 8.06 3.66
N GLY A 51 0.35 7.54 3.64
CA GLY A 51 -0.45 7.36 2.44
C GLY A 51 -0.22 5.98 1.83
N LYS A 52 -1.31 5.30 1.48
CA LYS A 52 -1.24 3.92 0.99
C LYS A 52 -0.35 3.80 -0.25
N GLY A 53 -0.42 4.75 -1.18
CA GLY A 53 0.45 4.80 -2.36
C GLY A 53 1.92 4.87 -1.97
N GLY A 54 2.31 5.84 -1.12
CA GLY A 54 3.66 6.00 -0.62
C GLY A 54 4.16 4.78 0.15
N ASN A 55 3.33 4.25 1.06
CA ASN A 55 3.66 3.07 1.85
C ASN A 55 3.94 1.85 0.94
N GLN A 56 3.05 1.57 -0.01
CA GLN A 56 3.18 0.41 -0.91
C GLN A 56 4.35 0.56 -1.88
N ALA A 57 4.62 1.78 -2.37
CA ALA A 57 5.79 2.05 -3.20
C ALA A 57 7.09 1.81 -2.44
N VAL A 58 7.19 2.32 -1.21
CA VAL A 58 8.36 2.12 -0.36
C VAL A 58 8.49 0.66 0.08
N ALA A 59 7.39 0.00 0.40
CA ALA A 59 7.40 -1.43 0.70
C ALA A 59 8.00 -2.23 -0.46
N ALA A 60 7.65 -1.90 -1.71
CA ALA A 60 8.21 -2.54 -2.90
C ALA A 60 9.68 -2.16 -3.13
N ALA A 61 10.03 -0.88 -3.07
CA ALA A 61 11.40 -0.41 -3.28
C ALA A 61 12.38 -0.99 -2.26
N ARG A 62 11.99 -1.14 -0.99
CA ARG A 62 12.78 -1.79 0.06
C ARG A 62 13.07 -3.29 -0.21
N GLN A 63 12.34 -3.90 -1.18
CA GLN A 63 12.64 -5.24 -1.69
C GLN A 63 13.63 -5.22 -2.86
N GLU A 64 14.26 -4.07 -3.12
CA GLU A 64 15.28 -3.87 -4.16
C GLU A 64 14.73 -4.13 -5.58
N VAL A 65 13.48 -3.75 -5.83
CA VAL A 65 12.84 -3.76 -7.15
C VAL A 65 12.66 -2.32 -7.62
N PRO A 66 13.06 -1.96 -8.85
CA PRO A 66 12.84 -0.64 -9.42
C PRO A 66 11.36 -0.26 -9.35
N THR A 67 11.04 0.75 -8.54
CA THR A 67 9.66 1.16 -8.23
C THR A 67 9.47 2.64 -8.44
N ALA A 68 8.43 3.02 -9.18
CA ALA A 68 7.99 4.40 -9.37
C ALA A 68 6.66 4.65 -8.66
N ILE A 69 6.43 5.90 -8.25
CA ILE A 69 5.15 6.34 -7.71
C ILE A 69 4.59 7.51 -8.51
N ILE A 70 3.43 7.31 -9.14
CA ILE A 70 2.61 8.35 -9.76
C ILE A 70 1.64 8.85 -8.69
N GLY A 71 1.78 10.13 -8.31
CA GLY A 71 1.00 10.74 -7.25
C GLY A 71 1.08 12.26 -7.29
N CYS A 72 0.29 12.91 -6.44
CA CYS A 72 0.33 14.35 -6.26
C CYS A 72 0.74 14.72 -4.83
N ILE A 73 1.61 15.71 -4.72
CA ILE A 73 1.99 16.40 -3.47
C ILE A 73 1.69 17.88 -3.61
N GLY A 74 1.50 18.57 -2.50
CA GLY A 74 1.25 20.01 -2.49
C GLY A 74 2.51 20.85 -2.77
N SER A 75 2.38 22.15 -2.53
CA SER A 75 3.48 23.14 -2.60
C SER A 75 3.85 23.67 -1.21
N ASP A 76 3.74 22.81 -0.20
CA ASP A 76 3.94 23.12 1.22
C ASP A 76 5.16 22.35 1.80
N SER A 77 5.50 22.61 3.07
CA SER A 77 6.60 21.91 3.74
C SER A 77 6.36 20.42 3.93
N ALA A 78 5.11 19.96 3.91
CA ALA A 78 4.80 18.53 3.94
C ALA A 78 5.20 17.85 2.62
N ALA A 79 5.11 18.57 1.49
CA ALA A 79 5.55 18.06 0.20
C ALA A 79 7.05 17.70 0.19
N ASP A 80 7.90 18.57 0.79
CA ASP A 80 9.34 18.31 0.89
C ASP A 80 9.62 17.04 1.71
N ILE A 81 8.91 16.86 2.84
CA ILE A 81 9.02 15.68 3.70
C ILE A 81 8.62 14.43 2.94
N LEU A 82 7.49 14.45 2.23
CA LEU A 82 6.96 13.32 1.49
C LEU A 82 7.85 12.94 0.30
N TYR A 83 8.30 13.94 -0.46
CA TYR A 83 9.21 13.76 -1.59
C TYR A 83 10.52 13.10 -1.15
N ASP A 84 11.18 13.69 -0.14
CA ASP A 84 12.44 13.16 0.38
C ASP A 84 12.28 11.76 0.99
N ALA A 85 11.18 11.51 1.69
CA ALA A 85 10.93 10.21 2.29
C ALA A 85 10.89 9.08 1.24
N VAL A 86 10.08 9.22 0.18
CA VAL A 86 9.99 8.17 -0.85
C VAL A 86 11.26 8.08 -1.70
N ARG A 87 11.92 9.23 -1.98
CA ARG A 87 13.18 9.28 -2.73
C ARG A 87 14.33 8.58 -1.99
N LEU A 88 14.47 8.83 -0.68
CA LEU A 88 15.53 8.25 0.15
C LEU A 88 15.36 6.73 0.31
N GLU A 89 14.15 6.22 0.15
CA GLU A 89 13.85 4.78 0.16
C GLU A 89 13.98 4.11 -1.21
N GLY A 90 14.40 4.87 -2.23
CA GLY A 90 14.72 4.34 -3.55
C GLY A 90 13.56 4.31 -4.54
N CYS A 91 12.44 4.98 -4.22
CA CYS A 91 11.37 5.15 -5.20
C CYS A 91 11.77 6.20 -6.25
N ASP A 92 11.40 5.96 -7.49
CA ASP A 92 11.53 6.94 -8.55
C ASP A 92 10.46 8.03 -8.40
N THR A 93 10.90 9.23 -8.07
CA THR A 93 10.05 10.39 -7.79
C THR A 93 9.84 11.30 -9.01
N ARG A 94 10.35 10.95 -10.19
CA ARG A 94 10.14 11.71 -11.44
C ARG A 94 8.67 11.82 -11.83
N PHE A 95 7.84 10.93 -11.30
CA PHE A 95 6.42 10.77 -11.58
C PHE A 95 5.52 11.46 -10.53
N LEU A 96 6.12 12.17 -9.57
CA LEU A 96 5.38 12.98 -8.61
C LEU A 96 5.06 14.35 -9.21
N THR A 97 3.79 14.72 -9.16
CA THR A 97 3.31 16.04 -9.62
C THR A 97 3.12 16.96 -8.42
N VAL A 98 3.78 18.12 -8.45
CA VAL A 98 3.53 19.18 -7.46
C VAL A 98 2.34 20.01 -7.91
N VAL A 99 1.34 20.15 -7.03
CA VAL A 99 0.13 20.93 -7.28
C VAL A 99 0.02 22.09 -6.29
N ASP A 100 -0.70 23.15 -6.68
CA ASP A 100 -0.95 24.29 -5.77
C ASP A 100 -1.78 23.85 -4.56
N GLY A 101 -1.37 24.28 -3.38
CA GLY A 101 -2.05 24.02 -2.13
C GLY A 101 -1.34 22.99 -1.26
N PRO A 102 -1.99 22.55 -0.16
CA PRO A 102 -1.37 21.64 0.80
C PRO A 102 -1.36 20.17 0.34
N SER A 103 -0.36 19.45 0.79
CA SER A 103 -0.27 17.98 0.66
C SER A 103 -1.34 17.28 1.48
N GLY A 104 -1.65 16.02 1.14
CA GLY A 104 -2.57 15.19 1.91
C GLY A 104 -2.11 15.04 3.36
N ILE A 105 -3.07 14.95 4.29
CA ILE A 105 -2.80 14.84 5.73
C ILE A 105 -3.73 13.81 6.36
N ALA A 106 -3.21 13.05 7.33
CA ALA A 106 -4.03 12.32 8.30
C ALA A 106 -3.78 12.91 9.69
N HIS A 107 -4.84 13.41 10.32
CA HIS A 107 -4.82 13.84 11.71
C HIS A 107 -5.20 12.66 12.59
N ILE A 108 -4.29 12.26 13.46
CA ILE A 108 -4.42 11.05 14.28
C ILE A 108 -4.31 11.46 15.74
N GLU A 109 -5.33 11.13 16.52
CA GLU A 109 -5.33 11.25 17.97
C GLU A 109 -5.21 9.86 18.57
N VAL A 110 -4.33 9.70 19.57
CA VAL A 110 -4.10 8.39 20.24
C VAL A 110 -4.14 8.61 21.75
N ASP A 111 -4.94 7.85 22.47
CA ASP A 111 -4.99 7.88 23.93
C ASP A 111 -4.01 6.88 24.59
N HIS A 112 -3.96 6.88 25.92
CA HIS A 112 -3.07 5.98 26.68
C HIS A 112 -3.40 4.49 26.54
N ASN A 113 -4.61 4.13 26.09
CA ASN A 113 -4.99 2.74 25.82
C ASN A 113 -4.57 2.29 24.42
N GLY A 114 -4.13 3.24 23.56
CA GLY A 114 -3.85 3.00 22.17
C GLY A 114 -5.08 3.13 21.26
N ASP A 115 -6.24 3.54 21.81
CA ASP A 115 -7.41 3.86 21.01
C ASP A 115 -7.10 5.08 20.13
N ASN A 116 -7.51 5.04 18.86
CA ASN A 116 -7.23 6.13 17.94
C ASN A 116 -8.49 6.70 17.28
N ARG A 117 -8.39 7.96 16.85
CA ARG A 117 -9.35 8.63 15.97
C ARG A 117 -8.58 9.25 14.83
N ILE A 118 -9.05 9.05 13.61
CA ILE A 118 -8.33 9.46 12.41
C ILE A 118 -9.26 10.26 11.51
N ILE A 119 -8.79 11.44 11.11
CA ILE A 119 -9.41 12.27 10.07
C ILE A 119 -8.43 12.36 8.91
N VAL A 120 -8.82 11.87 7.75
CA VAL A 120 -8.02 11.98 6.53
C VAL A 120 -8.55 13.12 5.68
N VAL A 121 -7.67 14.01 5.27
CA VAL A 121 -7.96 15.08 4.31
C VAL A 121 -7.09 14.86 3.08
N PRO A 122 -7.67 14.44 1.93
CA PRO A 122 -6.90 14.04 0.74
C PRO A 122 -6.09 15.17 0.10
N LEU A 123 -6.66 16.38 0.02
CA LEU A 123 -6.00 17.60 -0.52
C LEU A 123 -5.34 17.35 -1.89
N ALA A 124 -4.00 17.48 -1.97
CA ALA A 124 -3.25 17.28 -3.23
C ALA A 124 -3.55 15.93 -3.91
N ASN A 125 -3.90 14.89 -3.15
CA ASN A 125 -4.24 13.58 -3.73
C ASN A 125 -5.50 13.62 -4.60
N GLU A 126 -6.46 14.54 -4.34
CA GLU A 126 -7.64 14.75 -5.19
C GLU A 126 -7.30 15.38 -6.55
N ALA A 127 -6.11 15.98 -6.68
CA ALA A 127 -5.66 16.56 -7.94
C ALA A 127 -5.03 15.51 -8.88
N LEU A 128 -4.83 14.27 -8.45
CA LEU A 128 -4.36 13.20 -9.31
C LEU A 128 -5.48 12.80 -10.29
N THR A 129 -5.41 13.36 -11.50
CA THR A 129 -6.40 13.13 -12.55
C THR A 129 -5.98 12.05 -13.55
N PRO A 130 -6.91 11.46 -14.32
CA PRO A 130 -6.57 10.57 -15.44
C PRO A 130 -5.55 11.18 -16.41
N ALA A 131 -5.64 12.48 -16.68
CA ALA A 131 -4.72 13.19 -17.58
C ALA A 131 -3.28 13.21 -17.05
N ILE A 132 -3.08 13.28 -15.73
CA ILE A 132 -1.75 13.18 -15.12
C ILE A 132 -1.21 11.75 -15.28
N VAL A 133 -2.01 10.73 -15.04
CA VAL A 133 -1.61 9.32 -15.20
C VAL A 133 -1.28 9.02 -16.68
N GLU A 134 -2.06 9.54 -17.61
CA GLU A 134 -1.84 9.40 -19.06
C GLU A 134 -0.46 9.91 -19.51
N CYS A 135 0.08 10.95 -18.85
CA CYS A 135 1.44 11.43 -19.14
C CYS A 135 2.53 10.37 -18.94
N TYR A 136 2.23 9.31 -18.19
CA TYR A 136 3.15 8.22 -17.84
C TYR A 136 2.69 6.86 -18.40
N ALA A 137 1.85 6.88 -19.44
CA ALA A 137 1.29 5.66 -20.04
C ALA A 137 2.39 4.70 -20.56
N ASP A 138 3.46 5.24 -21.16
CA ASP A 138 4.60 4.44 -21.65
C ASP A 138 5.38 3.78 -20.51
N ASP A 139 5.52 4.45 -19.35
CA ASP A 139 6.17 3.90 -18.17
C ASP A 139 5.31 2.79 -17.54
N ILE A 140 3.99 2.99 -17.45
CA ILE A 140 3.04 1.95 -17.03
C ILE A 140 3.13 0.76 -18.00
N ALA A 141 3.10 1.00 -19.30
CA ALA A 141 3.17 -0.06 -20.33
C ALA A 141 4.45 -0.90 -20.25
N SER A 142 5.53 -0.33 -19.75
CA SER A 142 6.84 -0.98 -19.62
C SER A 142 7.00 -1.74 -18.28
N ALA A 143 6.09 -1.53 -17.32
CA ALA A 143 6.15 -2.16 -16.01
C ALA A 143 5.69 -3.63 -16.04
N THR A 144 6.11 -4.38 -15.04
CA THR A 144 5.60 -5.75 -14.81
C THR A 144 4.30 -5.71 -14.00
N VAL A 145 4.20 -4.76 -13.06
CA VAL A 145 3.09 -4.63 -12.11
C VAL A 145 2.65 -3.17 -12.01
N LEU A 146 1.35 -2.94 -12.13
CA LEU A 146 0.67 -1.74 -11.66
C LEU A 146 -0.01 -2.03 -10.32
N LEU A 147 0.19 -1.17 -9.32
CA LEU A 147 -0.42 -1.31 -7.99
C LEU A 147 -1.21 -0.05 -7.63
N CYS A 148 -2.51 -0.20 -7.36
CA CYS A 148 -3.43 0.88 -7.03
C CYS A 148 -4.12 0.67 -5.67
N GLN A 149 -4.58 1.79 -5.06
CA GLN A 149 -5.42 1.82 -3.87
C GLN A 149 -6.55 2.85 -4.08
N LEU A 150 -7.37 3.12 -3.05
CA LEU A 150 -8.55 3.97 -3.19
C LEU A 150 -8.46 5.31 -2.42
N GLU A 151 -7.26 5.82 -2.17
CA GLU A 151 -7.03 7.14 -1.55
C GLU A 151 -6.81 8.27 -2.57
N VAL A 152 -7.08 8.02 -3.83
CA VAL A 152 -7.08 8.97 -4.95
C VAL A 152 -8.41 8.89 -5.70
N PRO A 153 -8.75 9.81 -6.61
CA PRO A 153 -10.01 9.77 -7.35
C PRO A 153 -10.23 8.44 -8.09
N LEU A 154 -11.45 7.93 -8.02
CA LEU A 154 -11.78 6.60 -8.53
C LEU A 154 -11.69 6.51 -10.07
N ASP A 155 -11.98 7.59 -10.77
CA ASP A 155 -11.80 7.69 -12.22
C ASP A 155 -10.32 7.60 -12.62
N THR A 156 -9.43 8.12 -11.79
CA THR A 156 -7.98 7.98 -11.97
C THR A 156 -7.52 6.55 -11.76
N VAL A 157 -8.02 5.87 -10.72
CA VAL A 157 -7.74 4.45 -10.50
C VAL A 157 -8.24 3.61 -11.68
N ARG A 158 -9.46 3.85 -12.14
CA ARG A 158 -10.04 3.18 -13.33
C ARG A 158 -9.12 3.37 -14.54
N HIS A 159 -8.73 4.60 -14.84
CA HIS A 159 -7.87 4.90 -15.99
C HIS A 159 -6.51 4.19 -15.91
N ALA A 160 -5.89 4.16 -14.74
CA ALA A 160 -4.63 3.45 -14.54
C ALA A 160 -4.79 1.93 -14.80
N LEU A 161 -5.88 1.32 -14.30
CA LEU A 161 -6.19 -0.09 -14.53
C LEU A 161 -6.49 -0.36 -16.02
N GLU A 162 -7.17 0.55 -16.73
CA GLU A 162 -7.41 0.46 -18.18
C GLU A 162 -6.10 0.47 -18.96
N LEU A 163 -5.15 1.36 -18.63
CA LEU A 163 -3.82 1.41 -19.24
C LEU A 163 -3.06 0.10 -19.01
N ALA A 164 -3.04 -0.41 -17.77
CA ALA A 164 -2.40 -1.69 -17.47
C ALA A 164 -2.98 -2.83 -18.32
N ASN A 165 -4.31 -2.92 -18.41
CA ASN A 165 -4.98 -3.93 -19.22
C ASN A 165 -4.66 -3.82 -20.72
N MET A 166 -4.63 -2.60 -21.25
CA MET A 166 -4.32 -2.33 -22.66
C MET A 166 -2.92 -2.84 -23.03
N HIS A 167 -1.98 -2.78 -22.11
CA HIS A 167 -0.58 -3.14 -22.34
C HIS A 167 -0.18 -4.49 -21.75
N GLY A 168 -1.12 -5.25 -21.13
CA GLY A 168 -0.86 -6.56 -20.55
C GLY A 168 0.00 -6.52 -19.27
N VAL A 169 -0.01 -5.40 -18.56
CA VAL A 169 0.64 -5.21 -17.25
C VAL A 169 -0.26 -5.80 -16.17
N LEU A 170 0.31 -6.51 -15.20
CA LEU A 170 -0.46 -7.09 -14.11
C LEU A 170 -1.04 -5.99 -13.21
N ALA A 171 -2.37 -5.87 -13.21
CA ALA A 171 -3.10 -4.86 -12.46
C ALA A 171 -3.48 -5.40 -11.06
N ILE A 172 -2.86 -4.87 -10.01
CA ILE A 172 -3.16 -5.17 -8.60
C ILE A 172 -3.96 -4.01 -8.01
N LEU A 173 -5.10 -4.32 -7.37
CA LEU A 173 -5.88 -3.35 -6.60
C LEU A 173 -5.99 -3.80 -5.14
N ASN A 174 -5.49 -2.98 -4.23
CA ASN A 174 -5.85 -3.03 -2.82
C ASN A 174 -7.02 -2.08 -2.58
N PRO A 175 -8.26 -2.57 -2.36
CA PRO A 175 -9.47 -1.73 -2.30
C PRO A 175 -9.61 -1.00 -0.97
N ALA A 176 -8.54 -0.38 -0.51
CA ALA A 176 -8.40 0.35 0.75
C ALA A 176 -8.26 1.87 0.51
N PRO A 177 -8.97 2.73 1.28
CA PRO A 177 -9.95 2.39 2.30
C PRO A 177 -11.24 1.80 1.71
N ALA A 178 -11.96 1.03 2.54
CA ALA A 178 -13.19 0.34 2.15
C ALA A 178 -14.22 1.31 1.53
N ARG A 179 -14.62 1.06 0.30
CA ARG A 179 -15.68 1.77 -0.42
C ARG A 179 -16.34 0.86 -1.46
N PRO A 180 -17.61 1.11 -1.84
CA PRO A 180 -18.24 0.36 -2.92
C PRO A 180 -17.48 0.53 -4.24
N LEU A 181 -17.36 -0.56 -4.99
CA LEU A 181 -16.79 -0.60 -6.34
C LEU A 181 -17.80 -1.24 -7.29
N ASP A 182 -17.89 -0.70 -8.49
CA ASP A 182 -18.68 -1.27 -9.58
C ASP A 182 -17.93 -2.40 -10.28
N ASP A 183 -18.68 -3.20 -11.06
CA ASP A 183 -18.10 -4.34 -11.78
C ASP A 183 -17.21 -3.87 -12.95
N GLU A 184 -17.37 -2.63 -13.44
CA GLU A 184 -16.50 -2.08 -14.48
C GLU A 184 -15.06 -1.96 -13.99
N ILE A 185 -14.85 -1.45 -12.76
CA ILE A 185 -13.52 -1.39 -12.15
C ILE A 185 -13.01 -2.77 -11.79
N LEU A 186 -13.84 -3.60 -11.14
CA LEU A 186 -13.41 -4.94 -10.71
C LEU A 186 -13.01 -5.83 -11.89
N SER A 187 -13.68 -5.71 -13.04
CA SER A 187 -13.34 -6.47 -14.25
C SER A 187 -11.99 -6.11 -14.87
N LEU A 188 -11.37 -5.01 -14.46
CA LEU A 188 -10.03 -4.59 -14.87
C LEU A 188 -8.90 -5.16 -13.99
N VAL A 189 -9.25 -5.79 -12.86
CA VAL A 189 -8.29 -6.18 -11.82
C VAL A 189 -7.83 -7.62 -12.02
N ASP A 190 -6.52 -7.82 -12.21
CA ASP A 190 -5.90 -9.15 -12.29
C ASP A 190 -5.70 -9.76 -10.90
N LEU A 191 -5.47 -8.94 -9.87
CA LEU A 191 -5.34 -9.39 -8.49
C LEU A 191 -5.96 -8.37 -7.53
N LEU A 192 -7.06 -8.75 -6.89
CA LEU A 192 -7.73 -7.96 -5.86
C LEU A 192 -7.26 -8.40 -4.47
N ILE A 193 -6.80 -7.43 -3.64
CA ILE A 193 -6.26 -7.72 -2.31
C ILE A 193 -7.05 -6.94 -1.25
N PRO A 194 -8.27 -7.34 -0.88
CA PRO A 194 -9.01 -6.76 0.22
C PRO A 194 -8.59 -7.37 1.56
N ASN A 195 -8.81 -6.64 2.66
CA ASN A 195 -8.92 -7.24 3.99
C ASN A 195 -10.35 -7.75 4.25
N GLU A 196 -10.58 -8.35 5.43
CA GLU A 196 -11.92 -8.88 5.82
C GLU A 196 -13.00 -7.78 5.77
N THR A 197 -12.73 -6.59 6.28
CA THR A 197 -13.69 -5.47 6.28
C THR A 197 -14.01 -4.98 4.86
N GLU A 198 -13.01 -4.85 4.02
CA GLU A 198 -13.15 -4.45 2.61
C GLU A 198 -13.92 -5.50 1.82
N ALA A 199 -13.60 -6.79 2.02
CA ALA A 199 -14.31 -7.89 1.38
C ALA A 199 -15.79 -7.95 1.82
N ALA A 200 -16.06 -7.77 3.12
CA ALA A 200 -17.43 -7.71 3.63
C ALA A 200 -18.22 -6.56 3.01
N LEU A 201 -17.63 -5.37 2.90
CA LEU A 201 -18.29 -4.22 2.28
C LEU A 201 -18.59 -4.45 0.79
N LEU A 202 -17.66 -5.04 0.04
CA LEU A 202 -17.80 -5.27 -1.39
C LEU A 202 -18.80 -6.38 -1.75
N THR A 203 -19.03 -7.32 -0.82
CA THR A 203 -19.87 -8.51 -1.06
C THR A 203 -21.15 -8.54 -0.27
N GLY A 204 -21.22 -7.85 0.88
CA GLY A 204 -22.28 -7.98 1.87
C GLY A 204 -22.21 -9.29 2.68
N ILE A 205 -21.13 -10.08 2.53
CA ILE A 205 -20.94 -11.36 3.24
C ILE A 205 -20.14 -11.10 4.52
N ASP A 206 -20.55 -11.71 5.63
CA ASP A 206 -19.80 -11.68 6.88
C ASP A 206 -18.48 -12.48 6.73
N THR A 207 -17.37 -11.80 6.86
CA THR A 207 -16.02 -12.33 6.70
C THR A 207 -15.33 -12.66 8.03
N SER A 208 -16.03 -12.57 9.15
CA SER A 208 -15.48 -12.83 10.50
C SER A 208 -15.02 -14.28 10.70
N THR A 209 -15.46 -15.20 9.85
CA THR A 209 -15.06 -16.60 9.85
C THR A 209 -14.26 -16.93 8.57
N ARG A 210 -13.46 -18.01 8.65
CA ARG A 210 -12.75 -18.53 7.47
C ARG A 210 -13.70 -18.83 6.30
N ASP A 211 -14.80 -19.49 6.58
CA ASP A 211 -15.76 -19.89 5.54
C ASP A 211 -16.47 -18.66 4.94
N GLY A 212 -16.76 -17.66 5.75
CA GLY A 212 -17.30 -16.39 5.28
C GLY A 212 -16.31 -15.61 4.42
N ALA A 213 -15.05 -15.53 4.84
CA ALA A 213 -13.99 -14.92 4.03
C ALA A 213 -13.79 -15.67 2.71
N LEU A 214 -13.84 -17.02 2.72
CA LEU A 214 -13.75 -17.82 1.50
C LEU A 214 -14.97 -17.61 0.59
N ALA A 215 -16.17 -17.52 1.13
CA ALA A 215 -17.38 -17.22 0.34
C ALA A 215 -17.30 -15.82 -0.29
N ALA A 216 -16.80 -14.82 0.44
CA ALA A 216 -16.56 -13.48 -0.08
C ALA A 216 -15.50 -13.49 -1.19
N ALA A 217 -14.41 -14.26 -1.02
CA ALA A 217 -13.37 -14.39 -2.04
C ALA A 217 -13.92 -14.95 -3.36
N TRP A 218 -14.73 -16.01 -3.31
CA TRP A 218 -15.39 -16.58 -4.49
C TRP A 218 -16.40 -15.61 -5.14
N ALA A 219 -17.15 -14.87 -4.32
CA ALA A 219 -18.08 -13.86 -4.83
C ALA A 219 -17.35 -12.71 -5.55
N LEU A 220 -16.20 -12.27 -5.04
CA LEU A 220 -15.36 -11.26 -5.68
C LEU A 220 -14.69 -11.82 -6.94
N LEU A 221 -14.22 -13.07 -6.91
CA LEU A 221 -13.59 -13.71 -8.07
C LEU A 221 -14.51 -13.73 -9.31
N ALA A 222 -15.82 -13.90 -9.09
CA ALA A 222 -16.80 -13.85 -10.17
C ALA A 222 -16.96 -12.46 -10.81
N ARG A 223 -16.45 -11.39 -10.16
CA ARG A 223 -16.54 -10.00 -10.60
C ARG A 223 -15.19 -9.44 -11.09
N THR A 224 -14.08 -10.10 -10.75
CA THR A 224 -12.72 -9.70 -11.15
C THR A 224 -12.29 -10.43 -12.42
N LYS A 225 -11.30 -9.88 -13.10
CA LYS A 225 -10.65 -10.53 -14.26
C LYS A 225 -9.76 -11.71 -13.82
N GLY A 226 -9.16 -11.61 -12.65
CA GLY A 226 -8.16 -12.55 -12.17
C GLY A 226 -8.40 -13.00 -10.73
N ASP A 227 -7.36 -13.06 -9.94
CA ASP A 227 -7.33 -13.68 -8.61
C ASP A 227 -7.85 -12.75 -7.50
N VAL A 228 -8.27 -13.34 -6.37
CA VAL A 228 -8.65 -12.61 -5.15
C VAL A 228 -7.91 -13.17 -3.95
N CYS A 229 -7.20 -12.30 -3.23
CA CYS A 229 -6.48 -12.63 -2.00
C CYS A 229 -7.04 -11.82 -0.81
N ILE A 230 -7.78 -12.45 0.08
CA ILE A 230 -8.27 -11.78 1.30
C ILE A 230 -7.22 -11.89 2.40
N THR A 231 -6.73 -10.75 2.89
CA THR A 231 -5.84 -10.69 4.06
C THR A 231 -6.66 -10.73 5.35
N ARG A 232 -6.22 -11.53 6.33
CA ARG A 232 -6.97 -11.85 7.56
C ARG A 232 -6.14 -11.62 8.83
N GLY A 233 -5.26 -10.63 8.80
CA GLY A 233 -4.40 -10.28 9.92
C GLY A 233 -3.62 -11.49 10.46
N SER A 234 -3.79 -11.82 11.75
CA SER A 234 -3.12 -12.95 12.39
C SER A 234 -3.62 -14.32 11.92
N ALA A 235 -4.65 -14.39 11.07
CA ALA A 235 -5.12 -15.62 10.45
C ALA A 235 -4.53 -15.84 9.03
N GLY A 236 -3.55 -15.03 8.61
CA GLY A 236 -2.88 -15.16 7.32
C GLY A 236 -3.67 -14.60 6.15
N SER A 237 -3.71 -15.26 5.02
CA SER A 237 -4.52 -14.89 3.86
C SER A 237 -5.09 -16.08 3.12
N LEU A 238 -6.18 -15.83 2.38
CA LEU A 238 -6.86 -16.79 1.50
C LEU A 238 -6.78 -16.30 0.06
N LEU A 239 -6.25 -17.11 -0.83
CA LEU A 239 -6.21 -16.83 -2.25
C LEU A 239 -7.07 -17.82 -3.02
N VAL A 240 -7.96 -17.30 -3.84
CA VAL A 240 -8.74 -18.07 -4.85
C VAL A 240 -8.40 -17.56 -6.24
N SER A 241 -8.49 -18.43 -7.22
CA SER A 241 -7.98 -18.17 -8.58
C SER A 241 -8.95 -18.57 -9.66
N THR A 242 -8.98 -17.79 -10.72
CA THR A 242 -9.75 -18.11 -11.91
C THR A 242 -9.33 -19.46 -12.49
N GLY A 243 -10.31 -20.33 -12.74
CA GLY A 243 -10.08 -21.67 -13.35
C GLY A 243 -9.50 -22.71 -12.41
N SER A 244 -9.46 -22.46 -11.10
CA SER A 244 -9.02 -23.43 -10.08
C SER A 244 -9.99 -23.46 -8.91
N ASP A 245 -10.30 -24.66 -8.42
CA ASP A 245 -11.04 -24.84 -7.17
C ASP A 245 -10.12 -24.89 -5.94
N GLU A 246 -8.80 -24.79 -6.14
CA GLU A 246 -7.83 -24.79 -5.06
C GLU A 246 -7.81 -23.45 -4.33
N VAL A 247 -7.75 -23.52 -3.01
CA VAL A 247 -7.55 -22.38 -2.11
C VAL A 247 -6.12 -22.43 -1.59
N LEU A 248 -5.35 -21.39 -1.88
CA LEU A 248 -4.03 -21.23 -1.27
C LEU A 248 -4.18 -20.44 0.03
N GLU A 249 -3.87 -21.07 1.15
CA GLU A 249 -3.75 -20.39 2.44
C GLU A 249 -2.28 -20.11 2.72
N THR A 250 -1.99 -18.88 3.15
CA THR A 250 -0.60 -18.51 3.44
C THR A 250 -0.25 -18.78 4.90
N GLU A 251 1.02 -19.09 5.10
CA GLU A 251 1.61 -19.28 6.40
C GLU A 251 1.53 -17.99 7.25
N VAL A 252 1.28 -18.17 8.53
CA VAL A 252 1.36 -17.10 9.53
C VAL A 252 2.76 -17.13 10.16
N PHE A 253 3.44 -15.99 10.13
CA PHE A 253 4.74 -15.85 10.78
C PHE A 253 4.55 -15.37 12.21
N PRO A 254 5.01 -16.15 13.21
CA PRO A 254 4.96 -15.72 14.61
C PRO A 254 5.96 -14.58 14.84
N VAL A 255 5.43 -13.41 15.20
CA VAL A 255 6.20 -12.21 15.54
C VAL A 255 5.59 -11.53 16.76
N ASP A 256 6.37 -10.74 17.47
CA ASP A 256 5.88 -9.89 18.56
C ASP A 256 5.24 -8.62 17.98
N ALA A 257 3.96 -8.73 17.61
CA ALA A 257 3.23 -7.63 16.99
C ALA A 257 2.90 -6.55 18.04
N ILE A 258 3.23 -5.30 17.70
CA ILE A 258 2.98 -4.11 18.54
C ILE A 258 2.07 -3.08 17.85
N ASP A 259 2.09 -3.00 16.51
CA ASP A 259 1.30 -2.06 15.72
C ASP A 259 1.00 -2.66 14.34
N ALA A 260 -0.27 -2.78 13.97
CA ALA A 260 -0.66 -3.34 12.66
C ALA A 260 -0.70 -2.31 11.52
N THR A 261 -0.35 -1.05 11.81
CA THR A 261 -0.35 0.04 10.82
C THR A 261 0.66 -0.24 9.71
N GLY A 262 0.20 -0.19 8.46
CA GLY A 262 1.05 -0.46 7.29
C GLY A 262 1.29 -1.94 6.96
N ALA A 263 0.80 -2.90 7.77
CA ALA A 263 0.97 -4.33 7.49
C ALA A 263 0.36 -4.76 6.14
N GLY A 264 -0.82 -4.25 5.80
CA GLY A 264 -1.45 -4.46 4.50
C GLY A 264 -0.66 -3.84 3.35
N ASP A 265 -0.09 -2.65 3.57
CA ASP A 265 0.75 -1.98 2.56
C ASP A 265 2.06 -2.74 2.36
N ALA A 266 2.69 -3.24 3.44
CA ALA A 266 3.87 -4.11 3.38
C ALA A 266 3.58 -5.42 2.64
N PHE A 267 2.40 -6.02 2.87
CA PHE A 267 1.95 -7.21 2.15
C PHE A 267 1.82 -6.92 0.65
N CYS A 268 1.10 -5.84 0.27
CA CYS A 268 0.86 -5.50 -1.13
C CYS A 268 2.16 -5.16 -1.88
N GLY A 269 3.02 -4.30 -1.31
CA GLY A 269 4.32 -3.96 -1.90
C GLY A 269 5.27 -5.15 -1.96
N GLY A 270 5.28 -5.99 -0.91
CA GLY A 270 6.04 -7.24 -0.86
C GLY A 270 5.59 -8.24 -1.93
N LEU A 271 4.28 -8.40 -2.13
CA LEU A 271 3.71 -9.27 -3.16
C LEU A 271 4.04 -8.77 -4.57
N ALA A 272 3.84 -7.46 -4.82
CA ALA A 272 4.19 -6.85 -6.09
C ALA A 272 5.67 -7.07 -6.45
N SER A 273 6.57 -6.91 -5.48
CA SER A 273 8.00 -7.16 -5.67
C SER A 273 8.34 -8.62 -5.90
N ALA A 274 7.70 -9.54 -5.18
CA ALA A 274 7.92 -10.97 -5.39
C ALA A 274 7.47 -11.42 -6.78
N ILE A 275 6.33 -10.89 -7.26
CA ILE A 275 5.82 -11.14 -8.61
C ILE A 275 6.77 -10.54 -9.66
N ALA A 276 7.18 -9.28 -9.51
CA ALA A 276 8.10 -8.62 -10.45
C ALA A 276 9.45 -9.35 -10.56
N ARG A 277 9.92 -9.96 -9.48
CA ARG A 277 11.11 -10.82 -9.43
C ARG A 277 10.88 -12.22 -10.01
N GLY A 278 9.66 -12.57 -10.41
CA GLY A 278 9.33 -13.89 -10.98
C GLY A 278 9.31 -15.03 -9.96
N LEU A 279 9.07 -14.77 -8.67
CA LEU A 279 8.94 -15.83 -7.69
C LEU A 279 7.74 -16.74 -8.01
N PRO A 280 7.84 -18.06 -7.77
CA PRO A 280 6.70 -18.95 -7.84
C PRO A 280 5.55 -18.45 -6.96
N ARG A 281 4.32 -18.68 -7.41
CA ARG A 281 3.11 -18.14 -6.76
C ARG A 281 3.07 -18.36 -5.25
N SER A 282 3.23 -19.59 -4.78
CA SER A 282 3.20 -19.89 -3.35
C SER A 282 4.31 -19.18 -2.56
N GLU A 283 5.48 -19.03 -3.17
CA GLU A 283 6.60 -18.31 -2.57
C GLU A 283 6.35 -16.80 -2.52
N ALA A 284 5.72 -16.22 -3.57
CA ALA A 284 5.38 -14.80 -3.61
C ALA A 284 4.38 -14.42 -2.49
N TYR A 285 3.34 -15.23 -2.29
CA TYR A 285 2.39 -14.98 -1.19
C TYR A 285 2.99 -15.23 0.19
N ARG A 286 3.86 -16.24 0.33
CA ARG A 286 4.63 -16.46 1.56
C ARG A 286 5.56 -15.27 1.86
N TYR A 287 6.22 -14.74 0.83
CA TYR A 287 7.05 -13.54 0.94
C TYR A 287 6.23 -12.31 1.39
N ALA A 288 5.09 -12.09 0.79
CA ALA A 288 4.17 -11.01 1.16
C ALA A 288 3.69 -11.13 2.62
N SER A 289 3.34 -12.35 3.05
CA SER A 289 2.96 -12.61 4.45
C SER A 289 4.08 -12.30 5.44
N ALA A 290 5.33 -12.63 5.10
CA ALA A 290 6.50 -12.27 5.90
C ALA A 290 6.69 -10.74 5.96
N CYS A 291 6.48 -10.01 4.85
CA CYS A 291 6.51 -8.54 4.84
C CYS A 291 5.44 -7.96 5.77
N GLY A 292 4.21 -8.42 5.65
CA GLY A 292 3.10 -7.97 6.51
C GLY A 292 3.35 -8.26 7.99
N ALA A 293 3.86 -9.46 8.33
CA ALA A 293 4.18 -9.83 9.70
C ALA A 293 5.28 -8.94 10.29
N LEU A 294 6.40 -8.75 9.57
CA LEU A 294 7.49 -7.88 10.03
C LEU A 294 7.04 -6.43 10.24
N ALA A 295 6.16 -5.91 9.40
CA ALA A 295 5.64 -4.56 9.58
C ALA A 295 4.90 -4.37 10.91
N THR A 296 4.32 -5.44 11.48
CA THR A 296 3.64 -5.32 12.78
C THR A 296 4.58 -5.17 13.98
N THR A 297 5.88 -5.34 13.80
CA THR A 297 6.87 -5.31 14.90
C THR A 297 7.43 -3.91 15.20
N THR A 298 7.00 -2.89 14.46
CA THR A 298 7.48 -1.51 14.60
C THR A 298 6.30 -0.54 14.56
N HIS A 299 6.31 0.53 15.34
CA HIS A 299 5.26 1.54 15.32
C HIS A 299 5.27 2.39 14.05
N GLY A 300 4.06 2.71 13.57
CA GLY A 300 3.80 3.57 12.41
C GLY A 300 3.96 2.81 11.08
N ALA A 301 3.33 3.33 10.00
CA ALA A 301 3.33 2.66 8.71
C ALA A 301 4.72 2.68 8.03
N PHE A 302 5.19 3.86 7.69
CA PHE A 302 6.41 4.03 6.91
C PHE A 302 7.68 3.47 7.59
N PRO A 303 7.91 3.69 8.90
CA PRO A 303 9.05 3.11 9.61
C PRO A 303 9.02 1.59 9.67
N SER A 304 7.84 0.99 9.74
CA SER A 304 7.66 -0.45 9.94
C SER A 304 7.90 -1.30 8.69
N LEU A 305 7.88 -0.70 7.48
CA LEU A 305 8.03 -1.43 6.23
C LEU A 305 9.37 -2.16 6.18
N PRO A 306 9.40 -3.50 6.03
CA PRO A 306 10.64 -4.26 6.16
C PRO A 306 11.53 -4.12 4.92
N ARG A 307 12.83 -4.28 5.13
CA ARG A 307 13.80 -4.40 4.05
C ARG A 307 13.97 -5.86 3.65
N ARG A 308 14.35 -6.09 2.39
CA ARG A 308 14.54 -7.42 1.80
C ARG A 308 15.33 -8.37 2.70
N ARG A 309 16.46 -7.94 3.25
CA ARG A 309 17.29 -8.75 4.15
C ARG A 309 16.53 -9.25 5.40
N GLN A 310 15.60 -8.45 5.95
CA GLN A 310 14.80 -8.84 7.11
C GLN A 310 13.78 -9.92 6.72
N VAL A 311 13.15 -9.74 5.55
CA VAL A 311 12.19 -10.71 5.01
C VAL A 311 12.88 -12.04 4.71
N GLU A 312 14.02 -12.02 4.03
CA GLU A 312 14.80 -13.23 3.71
C GLU A 312 15.31 -13.93 4.98
N ALA A 313 15.70 -13.19 6.01
CA ALA A 313 16.08 -13.76 7.30
C ALA A 313 14.90 -14.46 7.98
N LEU A 314 13.71 -13.87 8.00
CA LEU A 314 12.50 -14.49 8.55
C LEU A 314 12.13 -15.77 7.77
N LEU A 315 12.18 -15.72 6.45
CA LEU A 315 11.89 -16.86 5.57
C LEU A 315 12.87 -18.00 5.70
N GLY A 316 14.14 -17.71 6.00
CA GLY A 316 15.20 -18.68 6.26
C GLY A 316 15.19 -19.28 7.67
N GLY A 317 14.26 -18.86 8.54
CA GLY A 317 14.16 -19.34 9.94
C GLY A 317 15.21 -18.74 10.89
N ALA A 318 15.92 -17.67 10.49
CA ALA A 318 16.81 -16.91 11.37
C ALA A 318 15.98 -15.82 12.09
N MET A 319 16.00 -15.80 13.41
CA MET A 319 15.43 -14.68 14.18
C MET A 319 16.19 -13.41 13.85
N VAL A 320 15.47 -12.37 13.43
CA VAL A 320 16.05 -11.03 13.19
C VAL A 320 16.27 -10.39 14.55
N ALA A 321 17.52 -10.41 15.03
CA ALA A 321 17.93 -9.57 16.14
C ALA A 321 18.29 -8.17 15.60
N ASP A 322 17.72 -7.17 16.23
CA ASP A 322 18.01 -5.74 16.16
C ASP A 322 17.82 -5.00 14.81
N ALA A 323 16.76 -4.20 14.77
CA ALA A 323 16.71 -3.05 13.88
C ALA A 323 17.68 -1.97 14.40
N PRO A 324 18.52 -1.34 13.55
CA PRO A 324 19.29 -0.19 14.01
C PRO A 324 18.34 0.99 14.28
N ASP A 325 18.50 1.56 15.45
CA ASP A 325 17.87 2.79 15.91
C ASP A 325 18.21 3.94 14.93
N ILE A 326 17.28 4.31 14.07
CA ILE A 326 17.42 5.48 13.19
C ILE A 326 16.81 6.67 13.94
N THR A 327 17.61 7.25 14.84
CA THR A 327 17.32 8.57 15.37
C THR A 327 17.51 9.60 14.24
N VAL A 328 16.43 10.05 13.64
CA VAL A 328 16.41 11.25 12.80
C VAL A 328 16.62 12.43 13.74
N ARG A 329 17.75 13.11 13.60
CA ARG A 329 18.04 14.41 14.25
C ARG A 329 17.50 15.55 13.42
#